data_e0f0b5a252cce12b7eac483c105a2f5c
#
_entry.id   e0f0b5a252cce12b7eac483c105a2f5c
#
_cell.length_a   1.000
_cell.length_b   1.000
_cell.length_c   1.000
_cell.angle_alpha   90.00
_cell.angle_beta   90.00
_cell.angle_gamma   90.00
#
_symmetry.space_group_name_H-M   'P 1'
#
loop_
_entity.id
_entity.type
_entity.pdbx_description
1 polymer ?
#
loop_
_entity_poly.entity_id
_entity_poly.type
_entity_poly.pdbx_seq_one_letter_code
_entity_poly.pdbx_strand_id
1 'polypeptide(L)'
;MIRFFLHSCFLIDKLILIDPHDGASIGLPKPETKAPLVLITHDHYDHNAYEIIPHETVKLKEYGEFTFRNYTIKGFRAYHDKEKGRRRGETAIYKIITPNGNSIVHLGDIGHVPENIEEIKNSDVLLLPVGGVITVNAKEATDIVNILRPRIVIPMHYWVKGHYMPLNPLEEFLGIIKDSRKIVELDEKEFDENTLQENTVIIFKV
;
A
#
# COMPACT_ATOMS: atom_id res chain seq x y z
N MET A 1 9.02 6.40 9.58
CA MET A 1 7.82 5.98 10.38
C MET A 1 6.63 5.81 9.46
N ILE A 2 6.04 4.62 9.42
CA ILE A 2 4.87 4.28 8.60
C ILE A 2 3.69 3.99 9.52
N ARG A 3 2.56 4.67 9.31
CA ARG A 3 1.31 4.47 10.05
C ARG A 3 0.23 3.93 9.14
N PHE A 4 -0.49 2.90 9.57
CA PHE A 4 -1.57 2.26 8.85
C PHE A 4 -2.94 2.75 9.34
N PHE A 5 -3.79 3.20 8.42
CA PHE A 5 -5.16 3.63 8.69
C PHE A 5 -6.21 2.67 8.13
N LEU A 6 -5.85 1.40 7.99
CA LEU A 6 -6.66 0.33 7.38
C LEU A 6 -6.83 0.49 5.86
N HIS A 7 -7.41 -0.53 5.24
CA HIS A 7 -7.60 -0.62 3.80
C HIS A 7 -6.26 -0.48 3.05
N SER A 8 -6.08 0.58 2.26
CA SER A 8 -4.81 0.90 1.59
C SER A 8 -4.22 2.23 2.06
N CYS A 9 -4.71 2.77 3.18
CA CYS A 9 -4.34 4.09 3.64
C CYS A 9 -3.12 4.06 4.56
N PHE A 10 -2.03 4.68 4.10
CA PHE A 10 -0.77 4.79 4.84
C PHE A 10 -0.26 6.22 4.93
N LEU A 11 0.26 6.58 6.10
CA LEU A 11 0.96 7.83 6.33
C LEU A 11 2.45 7.58 6.57
N ILE A 12 3.29 8.24 5.79
CA ILE A 12 4.75 8.15 5.87
C ILE A 12 5.28 9.44 6.49
N ASP A 13 6.02 9.32 7.58
CA ASP A 13 6.72 10.40 8.31
C ASP A 13 5.84 11.62 8.65
N LYS A 14 4.53 11.44 8.79
CA LYS A 14 3.54 12.52 8.98
C LYS A 14 3.53 13.54 7.85
N LEU A 15 4.06 13.19 6.68
CA LEU A 15 4.24 14.08 5.52
C LEU A 15 3.49 13.62 4.27
N ILE A 16 3.49 12.33 4.00
CA ILE A 16 2.93 11.76 2.77
C ILE A 16 1.84 10.76 3.15
N LEU A 17 0.60 11.06 2.80
CA LEU A 17 -0.54 10.16 2.96
C LEU A 17 -0.87 9.54 1.61
N ILE A 18 -1.10 8.23 1.59
CA ILE A 18 -1.46 7.49 0.38
C ILE A 18 -2.85 6.91 0.56
N ASP A 19 -3.70 7.06 -0.45
CA ASP A 19 -5.04 6.46 -0.57
C ASP A 19 -5.95 6.65 0.66
N PRO A 20 -6.25 7.88 1.08
CA PRO A 20 -7.20 8.11 2.16
C PRO A 20 -8.62 7.69 1.77
N HIS A 21 -9.33 7.04 2.69
CA HIS A 21 -10.76 6.72 2.60
C HIS A 21 -11.56 7.58 3.58
N ASP A 22 -12.86 7.70 3.37
CA ASP A 22 -13.75 8.46 4.26
C ASP A 22 -14.18 7.67 5.51
N GLY A 23 -13.88 6.38 5.53
CA GLY A 23 -14.28 5.45 6.58
C GLY A 23 -15.72 4.98 6.43
N ALA A 24 -16.67 5.89 6.40
CA ALA A 24 -18.10 5.60 6.43
C ALA A 24 -18.58 4.79 5.22
N SER A 25 -18.09 5.09 4.01
CA SER A 25 -18.47 4.38 2.78
C SER A 25 -18.01 2.93 2.74
N ILE A 26 -16.95 2.61 3.47
CA ILE A 26 -16.37 1.26 3.52
C ILE A 26 -16.51 0.56 4.87
N GLY A 27 -17.17 1.18 5.84
CA GLY A 27 -17.45 0.60 7.16
C GLY A 27 -16.25 0.58 8.10
N LEU A 28 -15.29 1.48 7.91
CA LEU A 28 -14.07 1.58 8.72
C LEU A 28 -14.00 2.92 9.47
N PRO A 29 -13.17 3.04 10.50
CA PRO A 29 -12.86 4.32 11.11
C PRO A 29 -12.19 5.27 10.10
N LYS A 30 -12.63 6.52 10.05
CA LYS A 30 -12.02 7.56 9.23
C LYS A 30 -10.55 7.80 9.65
N PRO A 31 -9.61 7.99 8.71
CA PRO A 31 -8.26 8.45 9.03
C PRO A 31 -8.28 9.83 9.70
N GLU A 32 -7.93 9.87 10.98
CA GLU A 32 -7.80 11.13 11.73
C GLU A 32 -6.35 11.60 11.65
N THR A 33 -6.04 12.35 10.59
CA THR A 33 -4.68 12.82 10.32
C THR A 33 -4.69 14.04 9.41
N LYS A 34 -3.52 14.65 9.25
CA LYS A 34 -3.18 15.64 8.22
C LYS A 34 -1.90 15.22 7.54
N ALA A 35 -1.73 15.60 6.29
CA ALA A 35 -0.49 15.34 5.56
C ALA A 35 -0.28 16.44 4.50
N PRO A 36 0.89 17.08 4.43
CA PRO A 36 1.17 18.08 3.40
C PRO A 36 1.00 17.54 1.97
N LEU A 37 1.40 16.30 1.71
CA LEU A 37 1.21 15.64 0.42
C LEU A 37 0.25 14.47 0.55
N VAL A 38 -0.75 14.43 -0.35
CA VAL A 38 -1.63 13.27 -0.53
C VAL A 38 -1.37 12.67 -1.90
N LEU A 39 -1.07 11.38 -1.94
CA LEU A 39 -0.91 10.58 -3.15
C LEU A 39 -2.14 9.69 -3.32
N ILE A 40 -2.74 9.71 -4.50
CA ILE A 40 -3.89 8.88 -4.85
C ILE A 40 -3.45 7.93 -5.96
N THR A 41 -3.52 6.62 -5.69
CA THR A 41 -3.12 5.62 -6.69
C THR A 41 -4.12 5.52 -7.84
N HIS A 42 -5.42 5.71 -7.55
CA HIS A 42 -6.49 5.69 -8.55
C HIS A 42 -7.76 6.34 -8.00
N ASP A 43 -8.64 6.75 -8.91
CA ASP A 43 -9.85 7.52 -8.59
C ASP A 43 -11.04 6.61 -8.26
N HIS A 44 -10.95 5.83 -7.18
CA HIS A 44 -12.04 5.09 -6.60
C HIS A 44 -12.40 5.66 -5.22
N TYR A 45 -13.69 5.59 -4.85
CA TYR A 45 -14.25 6.23 -3.66
C TYR A 45 -13.60 5.80 -2.34
N ASP A 46 -13.03 4.61 -2.31
CA ASP A 46 -12.35 4.01 -1.17
C ASP A 46 -10.85 4.37 -1.08
N HIS A 47 -10.34 5.19 -2.03
CA HIS A 47 -8.94 5.62 -2.10
C HIS A 47 -8.73 7.12 -2.26
N ASN A 48 -9.78 7.88 -2.59
CA ASN A 48 -9.65 9.27 -3.03
C ASN A 48 -10.29 10.32 -2.10
N ALA A 49 -10.50 9.99 -0.83
CA ALA A 49 -11.13 10.91 0.13
C ALA A 49 -10.17 12.02 0.64
N TYR A 50 -9.37 12.61 -0.24
CA TYR A 50 -8.39 13.64 0.11
C TYR A 50 -9.04 14.92 0.65
N GLU A 51 -10.27 15.23 0.24
CA GLU A 51 -10.98 16.45 0.65
C GLU A 51 -11.22 16.53 2.16
N ILE A 52 -11.27 15.38 2.85
CA ILE A 52 -11.44 15.34 4.30
C ILE A 52 -10.12 15.42 5.07
N ILE A 53 -9.00 15.42 4.37
CA ILE A 53 -7.65 15.46 4.93
C ILE A 53 -7.09 16.88 4.79
N PRO A 54 -6.70 17.57 5.86
CA PRO A 54 -5.94 18.81 5.74
C PRO A 54 -4.61 18.57 5.02
N HIS A 55 -4.41 19.20 3.86
CA HIS A 55 -3.26 18.97 2.98
C HIS A 55 -2.84 20.25 2.24
N GLU A 56 -1.65 20.25 1.65
CA GLU A 56 -1.12 21.33 0.80
C GLU A 56 -1.23 20.95 -0.68
N THR A 57 -0.97 19.68 -1.02
CA THR A 57 -0.90 19.19 -2.40
C THR A 57 -1.50 17.80 -2.52
N VAL A 58 -2.24 17.55 -3.60
CA VAL A 58 -2.74 16.23 -4.00
C VAL A 58 -2.16 15.86 -5.36
N LYS A 59 -1.74 14.60 -5.50
CA LYS A 59 -1.29 13.99 -6.74
C LYS A 59 -2.12 12.74 -7.05
N LEU A 60 -2.87 12.77 -8.14
CA LEU A 60 -3.69 11.64 -8.59
C LEU A 60 -3.01 10.95 -9.77
N LYS A 61 -2.67 9.67 -9.61
CA LYS A 61 -1.98 8.86 -10.63
C LYS A 61 -0.79 9.61 -11.28
N GLU A 62 0.01 10.26 -10.46
CA GLU A 62 1.19 10.97 -10.96
C GLU A 62 2.27 9.98 -11.37
N TYR A 63 2.56 9.92 -12.66
CA TYR A 63 3.59 9.05 -13.21
C TYR A 63 4.90 9.82 -13.43
N GLY A 64 6.02 9.08 -13.40
CA GLY A 64 7.34 9.66 -13.48
C GLY A 64 7.95 10.01 -12.13
N GLU A 65 9.03 10.77 -12.15
CA GLU A 65 9.76 11.14 -10.94
C GLU A 65 9.49 12.61 -10.57
N PHE A 66 9.24 12.83 -9.30
CA PHE A 66 9.13 14.17 -8.70
C PHE A 66 9.69 14.17 -7.28
N THR A 67 9.95 15.34 -6.76
CA THR A 67 10.41 15.53 -5.39
C THR A 67 9.35 16.26 -4.55
N PHE A 68 9.26 15.88 -3.29
CA PHE A 68 8.50 16.60 -2.29
C PHE A 68 9.35 16.75 -1.04
N ARG A 69 9.71 17.99 -0.71
CA ARG A 69 10.72 18.27 0.32
C ARG A 69 11.99 17.46 0.05
N ASN A 70 12.43 16.62 1.00
CA ASN A 70 13.62 15.78 0.86
C ASN A 70 13.32 14.34 0.44
N TYR A 71 12.10 14.07 -0.08
CA TYR A 71 11.68 12.77 -0.60
C TYR A 71 11.73 12.77 -2.12
N THR A 72 12.20 11.66 -2.69
CA THR A 72 12.05 11.39 -4.12
C THR A 72 10.91 10.39 -4.31
N ILE A 73 9.97 10.71 -5.17
CA ILE A 73 8.78 9.89 -5.42
C ILE A 73 8.76 9.53 -6.89
N LYS A 74 8.58 8.24 -7.18
CA LYS A 74 8.43 7.71 -8.53
C LYS A 74 7.08 7.02 -8.67
N GLY A 75 6.29 7.47 -9.61
CA GLY A 75 5.02 6.84 -9.95
C GLY A 75 5.15 5.99 -11.21
N PHE A 76 4.61 4.78 -11.17
CA PHE A 76 4.60 3.85 -12.28
C PHE A 76 3.16 3.47 -12.61
N ARG A 77 2.86 3.34 -13.91
CA ARG A 77 1.56 2.86 -14.36
C ARG A 77 1.41 1.37 -14.07
N ALA A 78 0.27 1.00 -13.53
CA ALA A 78 -0.17 -0.38 -13.39
C ALA A 78 -1.68 -0.47 -13.65
N TYR A 79 -2.24 -1.67 -13.58
CA TYR A 79 -3.64 -1.88 -13.88
C TYR A 79 -4.34 -2.58 -12.70
N HIS A 80 -5.57 -2.16 -12.46
CA HIS A 80 -6.43 -2.70 -11.42
C HIS A 80 -7.11 -4.02 -11.81
N ASP A 81 -6.68 -4.63 -12.89
CA ASP A 81 -7.16 -5.92 -13.39
C ASP A 81 -6.11 -6.62 -14.27
N LYS A 82 -6.39 -7.86 -14.68
CA LYS A 82 -5.53 -8.67 -15.56
C LYS A 82 -5.70 -8.35 -17.05
N GLU A 83 -6.62 -7.45 -17.38
CA GLU A 83 -6.99 -7.11 -18.76
C GLU A 83 -6.49 -5.70 -19.16
N LYS A 84 -5.38 -5.27 -18.57
CA LYS A 84 -4.75 -3.96 -18.79
C LYS A 84 -5.72 -2.78 -18.58
N GLY A 85 -6.43 -2.83 -17.45
CA GLY A 85 -7.35 -1.77 -17.04
C GLY A 85 -8.71 -1.76 -17.73
N ARG A 86 -9.03 -2.75 -18.56
CA ARG A 86 -10.30 -2.78 -19.31
C ARG A 86 -11.53 -2.89 -18.42
N ARG A 87 -11.40 -3.45 -17.23
CA ARG A 87 -12.52 -3.64 -16.29
C ARG A 87 -12.55 -2.60 -15.19
N ARG A 88 -11.38 -2.28 -14.61
CA ARG A 88 -11.28 -1.47 -13.38
C ARG A 88 -10.37 -0.25 -13.53
N GLY A 89 -9.78 -0.06 -14.70
CA GLY A 89 -8.92 1.07 -15.00
C GLY A 89 -7.47 0.87 -14.55
N GLU A 90 -6.78 2.00 -14.51
CA GLU A 90 -5.38 2.09 -14.12
C GLU A 90 -5.25 2.38 -12.62
N THR A 91 -4.16 1.93 -12.04
CA THR A 91 -3.68 2.32 -10.71
C THR A 91 -2.22 2.75 -10.82
N ALA A 92 -1.75 3.57 -9.88
CA ALA A 92 -0.35 3.92 -9.78
C ALA A 92 0.36 3.04 -8.75
N ILE A 93 1.60 2.66 -9.04
CA ILE A 93 2.56 2.20 -8.04
C ILE A 93 3.39 3.41 -7.65
N TYR A 94 3.53 3.68 -6.36
CA TYR A 94 4.41 4.73 -5.86
C TYR A 94 5.62 4.13 -5.15
N LYS A 95 6.83 4.49 -5.60
CA LYS A 95 8.07 4.25 -4.87
C LYS A 95 8.53 5.55 -4.23
N ILE A 96 8.62 5.55 -2.92
CA ILE A 96 9.02 6.70 -2.11
C ILE A 96 10.40 6.40 -1.53
N ILE A 97 11.36 7.26 -1.83
CA ILE A 97 12.71 7.21 -1.27
C ILE A 97 12.79 8.28 -0.20
N THR A 98 13.00 7.85 1.03
CA THR A 98 13.10 8.73 2.20
C THR A 98 14.44 9.45 2.24
N PRO A 99 14.60 10.53 3.02
CA PRO A 99 15.88 11.21 3.20
C PRO A 99 17.00 10.31 3.72
N ASN A 100 16.66 9.22 4.42
CA ASN A 100 17.62 8.23 4.93
C ASN A 100 17.98 7.16 3.88
N GLY A 101 17.43 7.25 2.68
CA GLY A 101 17.67 6.30 1.58
C GLY A 101 16.79 5.06 1.60
N ASN A 102 15.89 4.88 2.57
CA ASN A 102 14.97 3.75 2.59
C ASN A 102 13.93 3.90 1.47
N SER A 103 13.58 2.79 0.84
CA SER A 103 12.59 2.72 -0.24
C SER A 103 11.31 2.06 0.23
N ILE A 104 10.19 2.76 0.08
CA ILE A 104 8.84 2.28 0.40
C ILE A 104 8.07 2.21 -0.91
N VAL A 105 7.53 1.04 -1.23
CA VAL A 105 6.74 0.82 -2.45
C VAL A 105 5.30 0.51 -2.08
N HIS A 106 4.37 1.31 -2.57
CA HIS A 106 2.92 1.10 -2.45
C HIS A 106 2.39 0.63 -3.81
N LEU A 107 1.83 -0.59 -3.87
CA LEU A 107 1.41 -1.18 -5.13
C LEU A 107 0.01 -0.74 -5.61
N GLY A 108 -0.68 0.13 -4.84
CA GLY A 108 -2.06 0.47 -5.15
C GLY A 108 -2.95 -0.76 -5.21
N ASP A 109 -3.99 -0.70 -5.99
CA ASP A 109 -4.91 -1.83 -6.19
C ASP A 109 -4.51 -2.68 -7.41
N ILE A 110 -3.26 -3.13 -7.41
CA ILE A 110 -2.73 -3.90 -8.54
C ILE A 110 -3.49 -5.22 -8.75
N GLY A 111 -3.83 -5.51 -10.01
CA GLY A 111 -4.53 -6.75 -10.41
C GLY A 111 -3.64 -7.78 -11.11
N HIS A 112 -2.35 -7.52 -11.23
CA HIS A 112 -1.39 -8.35 -11.97
C HIS A 112 0.02 -8.24 -11.37
N VAL A 113 0.98 -9.04 -11.84
CA VAL A 113 2.40 -8.86 -11.48
C VAL A 113 2.88 -7.52 -12.07
N PRO A 114 3.57 -6.65 -11.28
CA PRO A 114 4.09 -5.38 -11.77
C PRO A 114 4.98 -5.54 -13.01
N GLU A 115 4.86 -4.64 -13.97
CA GLU A 115 5.74 -4.61 -15.15
C GLU A 115 7.09 -3.94 -14.86
N ASN A 116 7.13 -3.01 -13.88
CA ASN A 116 8.31 -2.24 -13.49
C ASN A 116 9.15 -2.94 -12.40
N ILE A 117 9.43 -4.23 -12.57
CA ILE A 117 10.09 -5.07 -11.55
C ILE A 117 11.46 -4.48 -11.17
N GLU A 118 12.28 -4.09 -12.15
CA GLU A 118 13.65 -3.63 -11.90
C GLU A 118 13.70 -2.36 -11.05
N GLU A 119 12.72 -1.47 -11.19
CA GLU A 119 12.65 -0.20 -10.47
C GLU A 119 12.17 -0.36 -9.03
N ILE A 120 11.37 -1.40 -8.75
CA ILE A 120 10.69 -1.58 -7.46
C ILE A 120 11.17 -2.79 -6.65
N LYS A 121 11.96 -3.70 -7.25
CA LYS A 121 12.52 -4.85 -6.54
C LYS A 121 13.48 -4.43 -5.42
N ASN A 122 13.68 -5.34 -4.46
CA ASN A 122 14.56 -5.16 -3.32
C ASN A 122 14.25 -3.90 -2.51
N SER A 123 12.99 -3.45 -2.49
CA SER A 123 12.57 -2.34 -1.66
C SER A 123 12.69 -2.69 -0.17
N ASP A 124 12.90 -1.67 0.67
CA ASP A 124 12.95 -1.87 2.12
C ASP A 124 11.58 -2.23 2.67
N VAL A 125 10.52 -1.58 2.18
CA VAL A 125 9.13 -1.89 2.55
C VAL A 125 8.26 -2.00 1.31
N LEU A 126 7.45 -3.06 1.24
CA LEU A 126 6.43 -3.28 0.22
C LEU A 126 5.04 -3.26 0.86
N LEU A 127 4.20 -2.31 0.48
CA LEU A 127 2.79 -2.24 0.84
C LEU A 127 1.99 -2.94 -0.27
N LEU A 128 1.42 -4.11 0.06
CA LEU A 128 0.94 -5.09 -0.91
C LEU A 128 -0.54 -5.43 -0.68
N PRO A 129 -1.45 -5.26 -1.67
CA PRO A 129 -2.81 -5.75 -1.55
C PRO A 129 -2.84 -7.28 -1.54
N VAL A 130 -3.65 -7.88 -0.65
CA VAL A 130 -3.72 -9.33 -0.47
C VAL A 130 -5.17 -9.87 -0.43
N GLY A 131 -6.16 -8.98 -0.43
CA GLY A 131 -7.57 -9.34 -0.22
C GLY A 131 -8.28 -9.93 -1.42
N GLY A 132 -7.64 -10.07 -2.56
CA GLY A 132 -8.24 -10.68 -3.75
C GLY A 132 -9.50 -9.96 -4.24
N VAL A 133 -10.42 -10.71 -4.86
CA VAL A 133 -11.72 -10.27 -5.40
C VAL A 133 -11.57 -9.19 -6.49
N ILE A 134 -10.97 -8.06 -6.15
CA ILE A 134 -10.75 -6.91 -7.04
C ILE A 134 -9.27 -6.53 -7.22
N THR A 135 -8.38 -7.15 -6.47
CA THR A 135 -6.91 -7.02 -6.58
C THR A 135 -6.28 -8.40 -6.74
N VAL A 136 -4.96 -8.49 -6.72
CA VAL A 136 -4.26 -9.78 -6.63
C VAL A 136 -4.70 -10.55 -5.38
N ASN A 137 -4.86 -11.87 -5.51
CA ASN A 137 -5.23 -12.74 -4.40
C ASN A 137 -3.99 -13.14 -3.57
N ALA A 138 -4.20 -13.87 -2.49
CA ALA A 138 -3.14 -14.30 -1.55
C ALA A 138 -1.98 -15.03 -2.22
N LYS A 139 -2.27 -15.94 -3.17
CA LYS A 139 -1.24 -16.66 -3.93
C LYS A 139 -0.47 -15.73 -4.86
N GLU A 140 -1.16 -14.93 -5.64
CA GLU A 140 -0.56 -13.94 -6.55
C GLU A 140 0.28 -12.91 -5.78
N ALA A 141 -0.20 -12.48 -4.61
CA ALA A 141 0.55 -11.59 -3.72
C ALA A 141 1.84 -12.25 -3.24
N THR A 142 1.80 -13.52 -2.86
CA THR A 142 3.01 -14.28 -2.48
C THR A 142 3.98 -14.41 -3.67
N ASP A 143 3.49 -14.67 -4.87
CA ASP A 143 4.32 -14.72 -6.08
C ASP A 143 5.00 -13.36 -6.34
N ILE A 144 4.29 -12.25 -6.16
CA ILE A 144 4.85 -10.88 -6.25
C ILE A 144 5.96 -10.67 -5.21
N VAL A 145 5.76 -11.10 -3.96
CA VAL A 145 6.81 -11.02 -2.92
C VAL A 145 8.07 -11.78 -3.34
N ASN A 146 7.92 -12.97 -3.90
CA ASN A 146 9.04 -13.80 -4.35
C ASN A 146 9.79 -13.17 -5.54
N ILE A 147 9.09 -12.46 -6.42
CA ILE A 147 9.68 -11.75 -7.57
C ILE A 147 10.37 -10.47 -7.10
N LEU A 148 9.70 -9.64 -6.31
CA LEU A 148 10.20 -8.33 -5.89
C LEU A 148 11.23 -8.39 -4.76
N ARG A 149 11.22 -9.43 -3.94
CA ARG A 149 12.15 -9.66 -2.82
C ARG A 149 12.32 -8.45 -1.88
N PRO A 150 11.25 -7.86 -1.39
CA PRO A 150 11.35 -6.76 -0.43
C PRO A 150 11.94 -7.26 0.90
N ARG A 151 12.55 -6.36 1.68
CA ARG A 151 13.01 -6.70 3.04
C ARG A 151 11.83 -6.93 3.97
N ILE A 152 10.84 -6.05 3.92
CA ILE A 152 9.61 -6.10 4.72
C ILE A 152 8.40 -6.04 3.81
N VAL A 153 7.38 -6.84 4.13
CA VAL A 153 6.05 -6.78 3.52
C VAL A 153 5.04 -6.30 4.55
N ILE A 154 4.23 -5.33 4.20
CA ILE A 154 3.04 -4.92 4.97
C ILE A 154 1.82 -5.20 4.08
N PRO A 155 1.01 -6.22 4.41
CA PRO A 155 -0.22 -6.50 3.68
C PRO A 155 -1.26 -5.41 3.88
N MET A 156 -2.04 -5.14 2.86
CA MET A 156 -3.11 -4.16 2.84
C MET A 156 -4.30 -4.65 2.02
N HIS A 157 -5.39 -3.87 1.96
CA HIS A 157 -6.57 -4.12 1.13
C HIS A 157 -7.15 -5.53 1.32
N TYR A 158 -7.37 -5.91 2.57
CA TYR A 158 -7.99 -7.17 2.99
C TYR A 158 -9.19 -6.90 3.89
N TRP A 159 -10.05 -7.92 4.07
CA TRP A 159 -11.22 -7.78 4.92
C TRP A 159 -10.83 -7.70 6.40
N VAL A 160 -11.44 -6.77 7.11
CA VAL A 160 -11.42 -6.67 8.58
C VAL A 160 -12.84 -6.54 9.08
N LYS A 161 -13.07 -6.83 10.36
CA LYS A 161 -14.41 -6.75 10.96
C LYS A 161 -15.01 -5.36 10.78
N GLY A 162 -16.22 -5.31 10.22
CA GLY A 162 -16.95 -4.07 9.93
C GLY A 162 -16.79 -3.58 8.49
N HIS A 163 -15.81 -4.07 7.74
CA HIS A 163 -15.58 -3.67 6.36
C HIS A 163 -16.73 -4.13 5.44
N TYR A 164 -17.29 -3.20 4.65
CA TYR A 164 -18.42 -3.50 3.77
C TYR A 164 -18.03 -4.18 2.46
N MET A 165 -16.76 -4.03 2.04
CA MET A 165 -16.29 -4.66 0.81
C MET A 165 -16.04 -6.16 1.05
N PRO A 166 -16.46 -7.04 0.13
CA PRO A 166 -16.34 -8.49 0.26
C PRO A 166 -14.92 -8.98 -0.09
N LEU A 167 -13.92 -8.44 0.58
CA LEU A 167 -12.53 -8.84 0.39
C LEU A 167 -12.25 -10.14 1.16
N ASN A 168 -11.22 -10.87 0.74
CA ASN A 168 -10.74 -12.03 1.48
C ASN A 168 -9.99 -11.60 2.75
N PRO A 169 -10.02 -12.41 3.81
CA PRO A 169 -9.34 -12.11 5.06
C PRO A 169 -7.81 -12.26 4.92
N LEU A 170 -7.08 -11.59 5.82
CA LEU A 170 -5.61 -11.59 5.87
C LEU A 170 -5.03 -13.00 6.04
N GLU A 171 -5.73 -13.87 6.77
CA GLU A 171 -5.31 -15.23 7.10
C GLU A 171 -5.01 -16.09 5.87
N GLU A 172 -5.67 -15.84 4.73
CA GLU A 172 -5.38 -16.54 3.48
C GLU A 172 -3.95 -16.26 3.01
N PHE A 173 -3.51 -15.00 3.05
CA PHE A 173 -2.14 -14.63 2.71
C PHE A 173 -1.13 -15.14 3.73
N LEU A 174 -1.41 -14.96 5.03
CA LEU A 174 -0.53 -15.43 6.10
C LEU A 174 -0.35 -16.95 6.07
N GLY A 175 -1.40 -17.70 5.73
CA GLY A 175 -1.34 -19.16 5.58
C GLY A 175 -0.31 -19.63 4.55
N ILE A 176 -0.07 -18.84 3.49
CA ILE A 176 0.88 -19.17 2.42
C ILE A 176 2.27 -18.61 2.74
N ILE A 177 2.37 -17.34 3.13
CA ILE A 177 3.66 -16.66 3.25
C ILE A 177 4.49 -17.09 4.46
N LYS A 178 3.85 -17.63 5.52
CA LYS A 178 4.50 -18.07 6.76
C LYS A 178 5.61 -19.08 6.58
N ASP A 179 5.56 -19.87 5.50
CA ASP A 179 6.57 -20.90 5.23
C ASP A 179 7.89 -20.30 4.71
N SER A 180 7.88 -19.05 4.26
CA SER A 180 9.02 -18.35 3.68
C SER A 180 9.44 -17.08 4.42
N ARG A 181 8.56 -16.51 5.27
CA ARG A 181 8.82 -15.26 5.97
C ARG A 181 8.35 -15.29 7.42
N LYS A 182 9.09 -14.62 8.30
CA LYS A 182 8.68 -14.39 9.67
C LYS A 182 7.49 -13.43 9.69
N ILE A 183 6.46 -13.73 10.48
CA ILE A 183 5.33 -12.84 10.72
C ILE A 183 5.54 -12.16 12.07
N VAL A 184 5.40 -10.84 12.09
CA VAL A 184 5.48 -10.01 13.30
C VAL A 184 4.21 -9.19 13.39
N GLU A 185 3.46 -9.37 14.45
CA GLU A 185 2.26 -8.58 14.76
C GLU A 185 2.65 -7.43 15.70
N LEU A 186 2.23 -6.23 15.35
CA LEU A 186 2.43 -5.02 16.15
C LEU A 186 1.10 -4.60 16.79
N ASP A 187 1.13 -4.29 18.07
CA ASP A 187 -0.03 -3.79 18.81
C ASP A 187 -0.40 -2.36 18.38
N GLU A 188 0.60 -1.56 17.98
CA GLU A 188 0.42 -0.20 17.48
C GLU A 188 0.33 -0.20 15.94
N LYS A 189 -0.49 0.69 15.38
CA LYS A 189 -0.64 0.86 13.92
C LYS A 189 0.49 1.69 13.30
N GLU A 190 1.67 1.67 13.91
CA GLU A 190 2.86 2.39 13.47
C GLU A 190 4.07 1.47 13.41
N PHE A 191 4.90 1.67 12.41
CA PHE A 191 6.14 0.93 12.18
C PHE A 191 7.28 1.90 11.85
N ASP A 192 8.43 1.71 12.48
CA ASP A 192 9.65 2.44 12.15
C ASP A 192 10.46 1.66 11.11
N GLU A 193 10.47 2.14 9.88
CA GLU A 193 11.21 1.53 8.77
C GLU A 193 12.73 1.54 8.98
N ASN A 194 13.24 2.34 9.90
CA ASN A 194 14.66 2.34 10.26
C ASN A 194 15.05 1.14 11.13
N THR A 195 14.08 0.47 11.76
CA THR A 195 14.29 -0.77 12.53
C THR A 195 14.12 -2.02 11.68
N LEU A 196 14.58 -1.99 10.44
CA LEU A 196 14.34 -3.00 9.43
C LEU A 196 14.76 -4.41 9.87
N GLN A 197 13.80 -5.32 9.83
CA GLN A 197 14.01 -6.76 9.97
C GLN A 197 14.01 -7.41 8.59
N GLU A 198 15.01 -8.23 8.33
CA GLU A 198 15.08 -8.96 7.05
C GLU A 198 13.97 -10.01 6.95
N ASN A 199 13.45 -10.19 5.74
CA ASN A 199 12.55 -11.29 5.38
C ASN A 199 11.30 -11.41 6.27
N THR A 200 10.68 -10.26 6.59
CA THR A 200 9.58 -10.19 7.57
C THR A 200 8.28 -9.70 6.91
N VAL A 201 7.16 -10.24 7.38
CA VAL A 201 5.81 -9.68 7.17
C VAL A 201 5.40 -9.00 8.47
N ILE A 202 5.08 -7.72 8.39
CA ILE A 202 4.56 -6.94 9.51
C ILE A 202 3.05 -6.80 9.35
N ILE A 203 2.31 -7.15 10.39
CA ILE A 203 0.87 -6.96 10.48
C ILE A 203 0.53 -6.09 11.68
N PHE A 204 -0.54 -5.35 11.58
CA PHE A 204 -1.02 -4.48 12.65
C PHE A 204 -2.28 -5.10 13.26
N LYS A 205 -2.36 -5.06 14.58
CA LYS A 205 -3.57 -5.49 15.29
C LYS A 205 -4.73 -4.53 14.99
N VAL A 206 -5.84 -5.08 14.51
CA VAL A 206 -7.00 -4.34 14.00
C VAL A 206 -8.21 -4.53 14.90
#